data_f9f2f2c3a484b57dba7115d99a15bb86
#
_entry.id   f9f2f2c3a484b57dba7115d99a15bb86
#
_cell.length_a   1.000
_cell.length_b   1.000
_cell.length_c   1.000
_cell.angle_alpha   90.00
_cell.angle_beta   90.00
_cell.angle_gamma   90.00
#
_symmetry.space_group_name_H-M   'P 1'
#
loop_
_entity.id
_entity.type
_entity.pdbx_description
1 polymer ?
#
loop_
_entity_poly.entity_id
_entity_poly.type
_entity_poly.pdbx_seq_one_letter_code
_entity_poly.pdbx_strand_id
1 'polypeptide(L)'
;MRNICDTTNYVCECNRAFDKETRHPLVSLIDMSGKSRQGNMATDCYAVKVVCDGCNDERCGRQYYDFSEATMTFATPATEIDLRQCDGRMLIFHPDIIKCTPLGMRIKDFSFFKYHTDEALHLSNCELKVINKCLDGIDCELKWGIDEYSKEIISNGIELLLNYCQRFYARQFITRHEANATAMKAVDGIIDRFLRSGKAAAHSMLTAGKIAPELNMSAEYLNDMMKRETGKSVSEYIQLKRILMAKELLLSTGMPIGDISSMLGFCTESCFNTVFKKITGCTPNEYRNG
;
A
#
# COMPACT_ATOMS: atom_id res chain seq x y z
N MET A 1 26.83 27.96 -8.72
CA MET A 1 25.87 27.58 -9.78
C MET A 1 26.19 26.14 -10.19
N ARG A 2 25.50 25.15 -9.65
CA ARG A 2 25.61 23.76 -10.11
C ARG A 2 24.72 23.64 -11.33
N ASN A 3 25.26 23.11 -12.41
CA ASN A 3 24.60 22.90 -13.68
C ASN A 3 23.33 22.05 -13.47
N ILE A 4 22.18 22.65 -13.78
CA ILE A 4 20.83 22.04 -13.76
C ILE A 4 20.65 21.07 -14.95
N CYS A 5 21.70 20.74 -15.67
CA CYS A 5 21.63 20.04 -16.97
C CYS A 5 21.92 18.54 -16.96
N ASP A 6 22.12 17.89 -15.80
CA ASP A 6 22.51 16.46 -15.77
C ASP A 6 21.55 15.53 -15.00
N THR A 7 20.39 15.98 -14.58
CA THR A 7 19.33 15.09 -14.12
C THR A 7 18.32 14.91 -15.25
N THR A 8 18.23 13.70 -15.80
CA THR A 8 17.19 13.29 -16.74
C THR A 8 15.85 13.76 -16.18
N ASN A 9 15.20 14.73 -16.84
CA ASN A 9 13.94 15.28 -16.34
C ASN A 9 12.80 14.38 -16.82
N TYR A 10 12.49 13.37 -16.04
CA TYR A 10 11.46 12.37 -16.34
C TYR A 10 10.08 12.97 -16.59
N VAL A 11 9.71 14.09 -15.92
CA VAL A 11 8.46 14.81 -16.20
C VAL A 11 8.42 15.31 -17.63
N CYS A 12 9.55 15.87 -18.13
CA CYS A 12 9.67 16.32 -19.51
C CYS A 12 9.61 15.15 -20.50
N GLU A 13 10.21 14.01 -20.15
CA GLU A 13 10.17 12.81 -21.01
C GLU A 13 8.76 12.24 -21.11
N CYS A 14 8.04 12.13 -19.99
CA CYS A 14 6.63 11.75 -19.97
C CYS A 14 5.77 12.70 -20.81
N ASN A 15 5.98 14.02 -20.68
CA ASN A 15 5.26 14.99 -21.51
C ASN A 15 5.53 14.80 -22.99
N ARG A 16 6.80 14.58 -23.39
CA ARG A 16 7.16 14.31 -24.79
C ARG A 16 6.52 13.04 -25.34
N ALA A 17 6.36 12.01 -24.51
CA ALA A 17 5.71 10.76 -24.92
C ALA A 17 4.26 10.99 -25.38
N PHE A 18 3.58 12.02 -24.89
CA PHE A 18 2.20 12.40 -25.22
C PHE A 18 2.11 13.74 -25.98
N ASP A 19 3.19 14.22 -26.59
CA ASP A 19 3.26 15.49 -27.30
C ASP A 19 2.74 16.70 -26.47
N LYS A 20 2.93 16.67 -25.14
CA LYS A 20 2.47 17.68 -24.20
C LYS A 20 3.58 18.68 -23.86
N GLU A 21 3.21 19.97 -23.79
CA GLU A 21 4.11 21.03 -23.30
C GLU A 21 4.40 20.87 -21.80
N THR A 22 5.67 21.03 -21.40
CA THR A 22 6.07 21.02 -20.00
C THR A 22 5.88 22.38 -19.37
N ARG A 23 4.87 22.53 -18.52
CA ARG A 23 4.56 23.79 -17.81
C ARG A 23 5.29 23.90 -16.48
N HIS A 24 5.56 22.79 -15.83
CA HIS A 24 6.28 22.73 -14.55
C HIS A 24 7.35 21.60 -14.62
N PRO A 25 8.60 21.85 -14.19
CA PRO A 25 9.68 20.85 -14.32
C PRO A 25 9.51 19.64 -13.41
N LEU A 26 8.74 19.75 -12.32
CA LEU A 26 8.60 18.71 -11.30
C LEU A 26 7.22 18.06 -11.26
N VAL A 27 6.23 18.57 -11.98
CA VAL A 27 4.86 18.05 -11.96
C VAL A 27 4.23 18.17 -13.34
N SER A 28 3.47 17.16 -13.74
CA SER A 28 2.59 17.25 -14.90
C SER A 28 1.34 16.41 -14.71
N LEU A 29 0.22 16.90 -15.24
CA LEU A 29 -1.01 16.14 -15.42
C LEU A 29 -1.17 15.84 -16.91
N ILE A 30 -1.08 14.59 -17.30
CA ILE A 30 -1.07 14.11 -18.68
C ILE A 30 -2.43 13.51 -19.01
N ASP A 31 -3.02 13.91 -20.12
CA ASP A 31 -4.15 13.23 -20.75
C ASP A 31 -3.59 12.07 -21.59
N MET A 32 -3.97 10.84 -21.25
CA MET A 32 -3.45 9.63 -21.87
C MET A 32 -4.24 9.18 -23.11
N SER A 33 -5.31 9.90 -23.51
CA SER A 33 -6.08 9.63 -24.73
C SER A 33 -5.27 9.95 -26.01
N GLY A 34 -4.23 10.80 -25.88
CA GLY A 34 -3.31 11.13 -26.95
C GLY A 34 -2.43 9.95 -27.38
N LYS A 35 -1.86 10.02 -28.58
CA LYS A 35 -0.96 8.98 -29.08
C LYS A 35 0.32 8.92 -28.23
N SER A 36 0.52 7.84 -27.50
CA SER A 36 1.77 7.55 -26.81
C SER A 36 2.77 6.92 -27.78
N ARG A 37 4.04 7.33 -27.67
CA ARG A 37 5.15 6.78 -28.45
C ARG A 37 5.97 5.74 -27.68
N GLN A 38 5.65 5.51 -26.42
CA GLN A 38 6.41 4.64 -25.53
C GLN A 38 5.50 3.65 -24.80
N GLY A 39 6.06 2.50 -24.43
CA GLY A 39 5.46 1.52 -23.52
C GLY A 39 5.77 1.86 -22.07
N ASN A 40 6.50 0.98 -21.37
CA ASN A 40 6.91 1.22 -20.00
C ASN A 40 8.15 2.15 -19.93
N MET A 41 8.18 3.02 -18.93
CA MET A 41 9.29 3.92 -18.66
C MET A 41 9.66 3.86 -17.18
N ALA A 42 10.95 3.61 -16.89
CA ALA A 42 11.48 3.79 -15.54
C ALA A 42 11.53 5.27 -15.19
N THR A 43 11.20 5.64 -13.97
CA THR A 43 11.17 7.04 -13.52
C THR A 43 11.58 7.14 -12.05
N ASP A 44 12.06 8.30 -11.65
CA ASP A 44 12.27 8.69 -10.25
C ASP A 44 11.12 9.55 -9.68
N CYS A 45 9.99 9.56 -10.38
CA CYS A 45 8.78 10.28 -9.98
C CYS A 45 7.73 9.34 -9.37
N TYR A 46 6.87 9.91 -8.57
CA TYR A 46 5.57 9.30 -8.24
C TYR A 46 4.61 9.47 -9.41
N ALA A 47 3.76 8.48 -9.64
CA ALA A 47 2.66 8.59 -10.59
C ALA A 47 1.34 8.10 -9.99
N VAL A 48 0.27 8.79 -10.36
CA VAL A 48 -1.13 8.43 -10.08
C VAL A 48 -1.86 8.38 -11.41
N LYS A 49 -2.22 7.19 -11.85
CA LYS A 49 -2.91 6.95 -13.12
C LYS A 49 -4.38 6.65 -12.84
N VAL A 50 -5.27 7.33 -13.54
CA VAL A 50 -6.73 7.11 -13.54
C VAL A 50 -7.15 6.71 -14.93
N VAL A 51 -7.72 5.52 -15.08
CA VAL A 51 -8.17 4.98 -16.39
C VAL A 51 -9.67 4.75 -16.32
N CYS A 52 -10.42 5.31 -17.25
CA CYS A 52 -11.84 5.04 -17.40
C CYS A 52 -12.06 3.64 -17.98
N ASP A 53 -13.10 2.94 -17.50
CA ASP A 53 -13.41 1.60 -17.98
C ASP A 53 -13.89 1.65 -19.46
N GLY A 54 -13.43 0.66 -20.21
CA GLY A 54 -13.73 0.52 -21.64
C GLY A 54 -12.48 0.54 -22.53
N CYS A 55 -11.32 0.93 -21.99
CA CYS A 55 -10.10 1.09 -22.79
C CYS A 55 -9.04 0.01 -22.61
N ASN A 56 -9.14 -0.87 -21.59
CA ASN A 56 -8.15 -1.92 -21.36
C ASN A 56 -8.79 -3.25 -20.97
N ASP A 57 -8.32 -4.34 -21.60
CA ASP A 57 -8.61 -5.73 -21.20
C ASP A 57 -8.06 -6.07 -19.79
N GLU A 58 -7.18 -5.24 -19.25
CA GLU A 58 -6.59 -5.44 -17.93
C GLU A 58 -7.53 -4.91 -16.83
N ARG A 59 -8.27 -5.82 -16.22
CA ARG A 59 -9.19 -5.50 -15.11
C ARG A 59 -8.49 -5.06 -13.81
N CYS A 60 -7.15 -5.03 -13.76
CA CYS A 60 -6.35 -4.65 -12.59
C CYS A 60 -6.89 -5.24 -11.28
N GLY A 61 -7.19 -6.54 -11.27
CA GLY A 61 -7.74 -7.25 -10.10
C GLY A 61 -9.20 -6.96 -9.79
N ARG A 62 -9.95 -6.26 -10.68
CA ARG A 62 -11.37 -5.95 -10.47
C ARG A 62 -12.22 -7.21 -10.41
N GLN A 63 -13.04 -7.29 -9.39
CA GLN A 63 -14.04 -8.34 -9.18
C GLN A 63 -15.44 -7.82 -9.50
N TYR A 64 -16.43 -8.72 -9.59
CA TYR A 64 -17.82 -8.38 -9.94
C TYR A 64 -18.50 -7.45 -8.93
N TYR A 65 -18.01 -7.38 -7.69
CA TYR A 65 -18.51 -6.51 -6.63
C TYR A 65 -17.80 -5.15 -6.54
N ASP A 66 -16.74 -4.95 -7.31
CA ASP A 66 -16.04 -3.66 -7.38
C ASP A 66 -16.76 -2.71 -8.35
N PHE A 67 -16.56 -1.43 -8.14
CA PHE A 67 -17.04 -0.42 -9.09
C PHE A 67 -16.30 -0.51 -10.41
N SER A 68 -16.96 -0.04 -11.49
CA SER A 68 -16.49 -0.24 -12.87
C SER A 68 -16.26 1.04 -13.65
N GLU A 69 -16.45 2.22 -13.06
CA GLU A 69 -16.38 3.47 -13.84
C GLU A 69 -14.94 3.92 -14.12
N ALA A 70 -14.02 3.65 -13.19
CA ALA A 70 -12.60 3.91 -13.40
C ALA A 70 -11.73 3.09 -12.45
N THR A 71 -10.48 2.89 -12.85
CA THR A 71 -9.45 2.22 -12.06
C THR A 71 -8.27 3.15 -11.84
N MET A 72 -7.76 3.20 -10.60
CA MET A 72 -6.56 3.96 -10.25
C MET A 72 -5.42 3.03 -9.89
N THR A 73 -4.24 3.32 -10.43
CA THR A 73 -2.96 2.68 -10.08
C THR A 73 -1.94 3.72 -9.65
N PHE A 74 -0.96 3.28 -8.87
CA PHE A 74 0.03 4.14 -8.24
C PHE A 74 1.42 3.59 -8.50
N ALA A 75 2.40 4.49 -8.69
CA ALA A 75 3.80 4.12 -8.87
C ALA A 75 4.70 4.99 -7.99
N THR A 76 5.75 4.38 -7.44
CA THR A 76 6.80 5.08 -6.67
C THR A 76 8.00 5.39 -7.56
N PRO A 77 8.89 6.32 -7.14
CA PRO A 77 10.20 6.44 -7.74
C PRO A 77 10.92 5.09 -7.86
N ALA A 78 11.64 4.88 -8.96
CA ALA A 78 12.33 3.64 -9.33
C ALA A 78 11.41 2.46 -9.73
N THR A 79 10.11 2.69 -9.91
CA THR A 79 9.22 1.74 -10.58
C THR A 79 8.96 2.14 -12.02
N GLU A 80 8.60 1.17 -12.86
CA GLU A 80 8.19 1.46 -14.23
C GLU A 80 6.76 2.00 -14.27
N ILE A 81 6.54 3.01 -15.08
CA ILE A 81 5.21 3.56 -15.38
C ILE A 81 4.79 3.10 -16.77
N ASP A 82 3.57 2.58 -16.88
CA ASP A 82 2.98 2.23 -18.16
C ASP A 82 2.41 3.48 -18.83
N LEU A 83 3.01 3.85 -19.97
CA LEU A 83 2.66 5.01 -20.80
C LEU A 83 1.78 4.63 -22.00
N ARG A 84 1.23 3.41 -22.04
CA ARG A 84 0.33 3.03 -23.15
C ARG A 84 -0.89 3.95 -23.19
N GLN A 85 -1.31 4.26 -24.40
CA GLN A 85 -2.52 5.05 -24.66
C GLN A 85 -3.75 4.40 -24.00
N CYS A 86 -4.53 5.20 -23.27
CA CYS A 86 -5.81 4.78 -22.70
C CYS A 86 -6.70 6.02 -22.51
N ASP A 87 -8.00 5.81 -22.33
CA ASP A 87 -8.88 6.89 -21.89
C ASP A 87 -8.68 7.13 -20.39
N GLY A 88 -7.85 8.11 -20.07
CA GLY A 88 -7.48 8.36 -18.69
C GLY A 88 -6.53 9.55 -18.51
N ARG A 89 -6.20 9.80 -17.27
CA ARG A 89 -5.31 10.89 -16.84
C ARG A 89 -4.20 10.36 -15.95
N MET A 90 -3.01 10.90 -16.08
CA MET A 90 -1.87 10.56 -15.23
C MET A 90 -1.28 11.81 -14.62
N LEU A 91 -1.29 11.90 -13.30
CA LEU A 91 -0.52 12.87 -12.53
C LEU A 91 0.86 12.26 -12.26
N ILE A 92 1.92 12.93 -12.71
CA ILE A 92 3.31 12.57 -12.39
C ILE A 92 3.97 13.71 -11.63
N PHE A 93 4.70 13.41 -10.56
CA PHE A 93 5.39 14.42 -9.76
C PHE A 93 6.71 13.89 -9.18
N HIS A 94 7.74 14.71 -9.29
CA HIS A 94 9.06 14.42 -8.72
C HIS A 94 9.04 14.63 -7.19
N PRO A 95 9.76 13.81 -6.39
CA PRO A 95 9.84 13.98 -4.93
C PRO A 95 10.20 15.39 -4.44
N ASP A 96 10.96 16.16 -5.21
CA ASP A 96 11.37 17.51 -4.82
C ASP A 96 10.21 18.50 -4.71
N ILE A 97 9.08 18.28 -5.39
CA ILE A 97 7.92 19.17 -5.26
C ILE A 97 7.30 19.08 -3.86
N ILE A 98 7.35 17.90 -3.25
CA ILE A 98 6.79 17.66 -1.91
C ILE A 98 7.85 17.77 -0.80
N LYS A 99 9.13 17.94 -1.16
CA LYS A 99 10.22 18.05 -0.19
C LYS A 99 10.05 19.28 0.70
N CYS A 100 10.20 19.09 2.02
CA CYS A 100 9.96 20.12 3.06
C CYS A 100 8.50 20.62 3.14
N THR A 101 7.52 19.82 2.68
CA THR A 101 6.09 20.07 2.87
C THR A 101 5.49 19.01 3.81
N PRO A 102 4.27 19.25 4.38
CA PRO A 102 3.58 18.24 5.18
C PRO A 102 3.39 16.91 4.43
N LEU A 103 3.06 16.97 3.13
CA LEU A 103 2.94 15.77 2.30
C LEU A 103 4.27 15.01 2.21
N GLY A 104 5.39 15.70 2.04
CA GLY A 104 6.71 15.06 1.96
C GLY A 104 7.08 14.26 3.21
N MET A 105 6.62 14.68 4.39
CA MET A 105 6.79 13.92 5.64
C MET A 105 5.90 12.69 5.70
N ARG A 106 4.72 12.74 5.08
CA ARG A 106 3.66 11.72 5.15
C ARG A 106 3.53 10.83 3.92
N ILE A 107 4.24 11.09 2.83
CA ILE A 107 4.08 10.35 1.57
C ILE A 107 4.26 8.83 1.76
N LYS A 108 5.10 8.41 2.71
CA LYS A 108 5.34 7.00 3.04
C LYS A 108 4.18 6.34 3.77
N ASP A 109 3.25 7.12 4.33
CA ASP A 109 2.06 6.61 5.03
C ASP A 109 0.97 6.16 4.05
N PHE A 110 1.05 6.61 2.79
CA PHE A 110 0.17 6.14 1.73
C PHE A 110 0.67 4.79 1.18
N SER A 111 0.30 3.71 1.87
CA SER A 111 0.73 2.33 1.62
C SER A 111 0.42 1.84 0.19
N PHE A 112 -0.67 2.34 -0.40
CA PHE A 112 -1.14 1.94 -1.73
C PHE A 112 -0.17 2.27 -2.89
N PHE A 113 0.82 3.11 -2.68
CA PHE A 113 1.92 3.27 -3.63
C PHE A 113 2.78 2.00 -3.80
N LYS A 114 2.67 1.04 -2.88
CA LYS A 114 3.42 -0.21 -2.89
C LYS A 114 2.54 -1.43 -3.15
N TYR A 115 1.28 -1.21 -3.50
CA TYR A 115 0.36 -2.28 -3.88
C TYR A 115 0.72 -2.83 -5.26
N HIS A 116 0.35 -4.08 -5.51
CA HIS A 116 0.46 -4.66 -6.85
C HIS A 116 -0.58 -4.02 -7.78
N THR A 117 -0.34 -4.11 -9.09
CA THR A 117 -1.25 -3.54 -10.10
C THR A 117 -2.65 -4.15 -10.04
N ASP A 118 -2.77 -5.41 -9.64
CA ASP A 118 -4.03 -6.13 -9.45
C ASP A 118 -4.75 -5.80 -8.13
N GLU A 119 -4.13 -4.98 -7.28
CA GLU A 119 -4.72 -4.41 -6.07
C GLU A 119 -5.19 -2.95 -6.28
N ALA A 120 -5.48 -2.60 -7.52
CA ALA A 120 -5.87 -1.25 -7.92
C ALA A 120 -7.14 -0.76 -7.20
N LEU A 121 -7.27 0.56 -7.12
CA LEU A 121 -8.47 1.21 -6.59
C LEU A 121 -9.53 1.32 -7.68
N HIS A 122 -10.71 0.77 -7.43
CA HIS A 122 -11.87 0.82 -8.32
C HIS A 122 -12.88 1.86 -7.84
N LEU A 123 -13.20 2.82 -8.71
CA LEU A 123 -13.98 4.00 -8.38
C LEU A 123 -15.43 3.89 -8.87
N SER A 124 -16.35 4.41 -8.05
CA SER A 124 -17.70 4.76 -8.47
C SER A 124 -17.70 6.08 -9.25
N ASN A 125 -18.80 6.36 -9.98
CA ASN A 125 -18.98 7.62 -10.69
C ASN A 125 -18.86 8.85 -9.77
N CYS A 126 -19.39 8.77 -8.54
CA CYS A 126 -19.26 9.87 -7.57
C CYS A 126 -17.82 10.09 -7.12
N GLU A 127 -17.08 9.01 -6.88
CA GLU A 127 -15.66 9.06 -6.48
C GLU A 127 -14.79 9.57 -7.62
N LEU A 128 -15.05 9.11 -8.86
CA LEU A 128 -14.35 9.61 -10.05
C LEU A 128 -14.53 11.11 -10.25
N LYS A 129 -15.74 11.65 -10.00
CA LYS A 129 -15.98 13.10 -10.03
C LYS A 129 -15.16 13.86 -9.00
N VAL A 130 -14.97 13.30 -7.80
CA VAL A 130 -14.13 13.89 -6.76
C VAL A 130 -12.66 13.89 -7.18
N ILE A 131 -12.16 12.75 -7.67
CA ILE A 131 -10.79 12.62 -8.17
C ILE A 131 -10.51 13.62 -9.30
N ASN A 132 -11.43 13.70 -10.28
CA ASN A 132 -11.28 14.65 -11.39
C ASN A 132 -11.23 16.11 -10.91
N LYS A 133 -12.04 16.51 -9.93
CA LYS A 133 -11.95 17.85 -9.34
C LYS A 133 -10.60 18.14 -8.70
N CYS A 134 -10.01 17.16 -8.00
CA CYS A 134 -8.66 17.32 -7.45
C CYS A 134 -7.61 17.49 -8.55
N LEU A 135 -7.69 16.67 -9.60
CA LEU A 135 -6.79 16.75 -10.75
C LEU A 135 -6.96 18.07 -11.51
N ASP A 136 -8.20 18.54 -11.70
CA ASP A 136 -8.50 19.82 -12.36
C ASP A 136 -7.96 21.00 -11.55
N GLY A 137 -8.01 20.94 -10.21
CA GLY A 137 -7.43 21.96 -9.34
C GLY A 137 -5.91 22.04 -9.51
N ILE A 138 -5.22 20.89 -9.57
CA ILE A 138 -3.78 20.84 -9.83
C ILE A 138 -3.47 21.36 -11.25
N ASP A 139 -4.24 20.96 -12.28
CA ASP A 139 -4.02 21.43 -13.66
C ASP A 139 -4.26 22.95 -13.79
N CYS A 140 -5.22 23.48 -13.05
CA CYS A 140 -5.46 24.91 -12.99
C CYS A 140 -4.22 25.64 -12.47
N GLU A 141 -3.65 25.18 -11.36
CA GLU A 141 -2.44 25.77 -10.78
C GLU A 141 -1.25 25.69 -11.74
N LEU A 142 -1.04 24.57 -12.43
CA LEU A 142 0.00 24.41 -13.43
C LEU A 142 -0.13 25.36 -14.64
N LYS A 143 -1.30 25.95 -14.87
CA LYS A 143 -1.55 26.94 -15.94
C LYS A 143 -1.25 28.38 -15.50
N TRP A 144 -1.23 28.69 -14.22
CA TRP A 144 -0.94 30.03 -13.72
C TRP A 144 0.54 30.44 -13.86
N GLY A 145 1.44 29.47 -13.99
CA GLY A 145 2.89 29.67 -13.97
C GLY A 145 3.48 29.34 -12.61
N ILE A 146 4.80 29.52 -12.49
CA ILE A 146 5.52 29.16 -11.25
C ILE A 146 5.80 30.43 -10.45
N ASP A 147 5.30 30.48 -9.22
CA ASP A 147 5.57 31.54 -8.25
C ASP A 147 5.98 30.93 -6.88
N GLU A 148 6.10 31.81 -5.87
CA GLU A 148 6.51 31.40 -4.51
C GLU A 148 5.51 30.51 -3.80
N TYR A 149 4.23 30.51 -4.19
CA TYR A 149 3.13 29.75 -3.59
C TYR A 149 2.84 28.44 -4.31
N SER A 150 3.22 28.32 -5.58
CA SER A 150 2.88 27.17 -6.45
C SER A 150 3.28 25.84 -5.84
N LYS A 151 4.46 25.75 -5.20
CA LYS A 151 4.93 24.53 -4.55
C LYS A 151 3.97 24.07 -3.44
N GLU A 152 3.53 24.97 -2.60
CA GLU A 152 2.64 24.65 -1.47
C GLU A 152 1.23 24.31 -1.96
N ILE A 153 0.69 25.08 -2.91
CA ILE A 153 -0.64 24.85 -3.49
C ILE A 153 -0.68 23.50 -4.20
N ILE A 154 0.30 23.18 -5.05
CA ILE A 154 0.39 21.90 -5.75
C ILE A 154 0.52 20.75 -4.75
N SER A 155 1.41 20.88 -3.75
CA SER A 155 1.60 19.84 -2.72
C SER A 155 0.31 19.57 -1.95
N ASN A 156 -0.43 20.61 -1.56
CA ASN A 156 -1.71 20.48 -0.88
C ASN A 156 -2.78 19.86 -1.78
N GLY A 157 -2.80 20.20 -3.06
CA GLY A 157 -3.67 19.55 -4.05
C GLY A 157 -3.40 18.05 -4.20
N ILE A 158 -2.12 17.66 -4.26
CA ILE A 158 -1.70 16.26 -4.29
C ILE A 158 -2.09 15.56 -2.98
N GLU A 159 -1.84 16.17 -1.82
CA GLU A 159 -2.21 15.59 -0.53
C GLU A 159 -3.72 15.35 -0.42
N LEU A 160 -4.54 16.30 -0.87
CA LEU A 160 -5.99 16.15 -0.91
C LEU A 160 -6.42 14.96 -1.79
N LEU A 161 -5.83 14.83 -2.98
CA LEU A 161 -6.06 13.71 -3.89
C LEU A 161 -5.74 12.37 -3.20
N LEU A 162 -4.56 12.26 -2.58
CA LEU A 162 -4.13 11.03 -1.92
C LEU A 162 -4.98 10.68 -0.69
N ASN A 163 -5.44 11.67 0.07
CA ASN A 163 -6.37 11.46 1.19
C ASN A 163 -7.72 10.91 0.70
N TYR A 164 -8.24 11.36 -0.45
CA TYR A 164 -9.43 10.75 -1.06
C TYR A 164 -9.15 9.31 -1.51
N CYS A 165 -8.01 9.02 -2.13
CA CYS A 165 -7.64 7.65 -2.50
C CYS A 165 -7.61 6.73 -1.27
N GLN A 166 -7.01 7.17 -0.16
CA GLN A 166 -6.99 6.42 1.10
C GLN A 166 -8.40 6.14 1.63
N ARG A 167 -9.30 7.13 1.56
CA ARG A 167 -10.72 6.97 1.94
C ARG A 167 -11.43 5.94 1.06
N PHE A 168 -11.18 5.97 -0.25
CA PHE A 168 -11.82 5.07 -1.20
C PHE A 168 -11.27 3.63 -1.10
N TYR A 169 -9.99 3.45 -0.82
CA TYR A 169 -9.45 2.12 -0.44
C TYR A 169 -10.10 1.60 0.84
N ALA A 170 -10.29 2.44 1.86
CA ALA A 170 -10.98 2.03 3.07
C ALA A 170 -12.42 1.54 2.79
N ARG A 171 -13.14 2.17 1.86
CA ARG A 171 -14.44 1.71 1.37
C ARG A 171 -14.29 0.39 0.60
N GLN A 172 -13.30 0.27 -0.30
CA GLN A 172 -13.07 -0.94 -1.10
C GLN A 172 -12.80 -2.17 -0.22
N PHE A 173 -12.06 -2.04 0.88
CA PHE A 173 -11.89 -3.12 1.85
C PHE A 173 -13.22 -3.55 2.47
N ILE A 174 -14.16 -2.63 2.71
CA ILE A 174 -15.50 -2.98 3.22
C ILE A 174 -16.29 -3.76 2.16
N THR A 175 -16.30 -3.31 0.91
CA THR A 175 -17.04 -3.99 -0.16
C THR A 175 -16.47 -5.37 -0.50
N ARG A 176 -15.18 -5.60 -0.21
CA ARG A 176 -14.48 -6.87 -0.38
C ARG A 176 -14.50 -7.78 0.85
N HIS A 177 -15.36 -7.52 1.85
CA HIS A 177 -15.37 -8.24 3.13
C HIS A 177 -15.42 -9.77 2.98
N GLU A 178 -16.24 -10.31 2.08
CA GLU A 178 -16.31 -11.76 1.85
C GLU A 178 -15.02 -12.35 1.28
N ALA A 179 -14.41 -11.65 0.33
CA ALA A 179 -13.10 -12.04 -0.21
C ALA A 179 -12.00 -11.94 0.86
N ASN A 180 -12.03 -10.87 1.65
CA ASN A 180 -11.12 -10.66 2.78
C ASN A 180 -11.26 -11.77 3.82
N ALA A 181 -12.49 -12.21 4.15
CA ALA A 181 -12.72 -13.30 5.08
C ALA A 181 -12.10 -14.62 4.60
N THR A 182 -12.11 -14.88 3.29
CA THR A 182 -11.42 -16.03 2.69
C THR A 182 -9.91 -15.90 2.81
N ALA A 183 -9.37 -14.74 2.50
CA ALA A 183 -7.93 -14.45 2.67
C ALA A 183 -7.50 -14.57 4.14
N MET A 184 -8.32 -14.10 5.09
CA MET A 184 -8.06 -14.23 6.52
C MET A 184 -7.96 -15.69 6.98
N LYS A 185 -8.85 -16.58 6.49
CA LYS A 185 -8.76 -18.02 6.77
C LYS A 185 -7.47 -18.62 6.23
N ALA A 186 -7.02 -18.20 5.06
CA ALA A 186 -5.76 -18.64 4.49
C ALA A 186 -4.56 -18.13 5.32
N VAL A 187 -4.58 -16.87 5.76
CA VAL A 187 -3.57 -16.32 6.68
C VAL A 187 -3.49 -17.15 7.97
N ASP A 188 -4.65 -17.47 8.57
CA ASP A 188 -4.70 -18.32 9.77
C ASP A 188 -4.05 -19.68 9.52
N GLY A 189 -4.38 -20.34 8.40
CA GLY A 189 -3.80 -21.63 8.04
C GLY A 189 -2.28 -21.57 7.84
N ILE A 190 -1.76 -20.47 7.26
CA ILE A 190 -0.32 -20.28 7.07
C ILE A 190 0.36 -20.10 8.43
N ILE A 191 -0.18 -19.26 9.31
CA ILE A 191 0.38 -19.01 10.64
C ILE A 191 0.36 -20.29 11.47
N ASP A 192 -0.75 -21.00 11.53
CA ASP A 192 -0.89 -22.24 12.31
C ASP A 192 0.07 -23.32 11.81
N ARG A 193 0.20 -23.50 10.50
CA ARG A 193 1.15 -24.43 9.88
C ARG A 193 2.59 -24.06 10.24
N PHE A 194 2.93 -22.77 10.19
CA PHE A 194 4.25 -22.27 10.55
C PHE A 194 4.59 -22.55 12.01
N LEU A 195 3.67 -22.22 12.94
CA LEU A 195 3.88 -22.40 14.38
C LEU A 195 4.01 -23.87 14.76
N ARG A 196 3.20 -24.77 14.15
CA ARG A 196 3.24 -26.21 14.40
C ARG A 196 4.45 -26.91 13.76
N SER A 197 5.07 -26.32 12.73
CA SER A 197 6.20 -26.93 12.02
C SER A 197 7.53 -26.87 12.77
N GLY A 198 7.61 -26.19 13.92
CA GLY A 198 8.86 -25.94 14.63
C GLY A 198 9.81 -24.93 13.97
N LYS A 199 9.46 -24.42 12.78
CA LYS A 199 10.30 -23.41 12.08
C LYS A 199 10.46 -22.11 12.85
N ALA A 200 9.53 -21.80 13.72
CA ALA A 200 9.61 -20.63 14.60
C ALA A 200 10.82 -20.73 15.56
N ALA A 201 11.12 -21.92 16.08
CA ALA A 201 12.27 -22.18 16.95
C ALA A 201 13.62 -21.92 16.27
N ALA A 202 13.68 -22.07 14.93
CA ALA A 202 14.90 -21.83 14.13
C ALA A 202 15.14 -20.33 13.84
N HIS A 203 14.55 -19.39 14.62
CA HIS A 203 14.65 -17.94 14.44
C HIS A 203 14.17 -17.42 13.07
N SER A 204 13.42 -18.22 12.34
CA SER A 204 12.78 -17.80 11.08
C SER A 204 11.49 -17.05 11.43
N MET A 205 11.55 -15.73 11.57
CA MET A 205 10.35 -14.94 11.83
C MET A 205 9.39 -14.96 10.64
N LEU A 206 8.12 -15.23 10.90
CA LEU A 206 7.04 -15.02 9.92
C LEU A 206 6.72 -13.52 9.85
N THR A 207 6.59 -12.99 8.64
CA THR A 207 6.33 -11.57 8.37
C THR A 207 5.29 -11.44 7.27
N ALA A 208 4.71 -10.24 7.11
CA ALA A 208 3.82 -9.95 5.99
C ALA A 208 4.45 -10.29 4.64
N GLY A 209 5.74 -9.95 4.44
CA GLY A 209 6.47 -10.26 3.20
C GLY A 209 6.68 -11.76 2.92
N LYS A 210 6.48 -12.65 3.92
CA LYS A 210 6.51 -14.11 3.72
C LYS A 210 5.11 -14.69 3.50
N ILE A 211 4.07 -14.08 4.06
CA ILE A 211 2.67 -14.54 3.93
C ILE A 211 2.07 -14.05 2.62
N ALA A 212 2.27 -12.79 2.30
CA ALA A 212 1.61 -12.11 1.18
C ALA A 212 1.83 -12.82 -0.18
N PRO A 213 3.05 -13.30 -0.54
CA PRO A 213 3.27 -14.02 -1.79
C PRO A 213 2.46 -15.34 -1.90
N GLU A 214 2.20 -16.04 -0.77
CA GLU A 214 1.36 -17.25 -0.79
C GLU A 214 -0.12 -16.94 -1.13
N LEU A 215 -0.52 -15.66 -0.98
CA LEU A 215 -1.87 -15.17 -1.27
C LEU A 215 -1.93 -14.34 -2.56
N ASN A 216 -0.83 -14.22 -3.31
CA ASN A 216 -0.68 -13.32 -4.45
C ASN A 216 -1.03 -11.85 -4.09
N MET A 217 -0.62 -11.39 -2.91
CA MET A 217 -0.84 -10.03 -2.41
C MET A 217 0.48 -9.30 -2.18
N SER A 218 0.45 -7.97 -2.22
CA SER A 218 1.53 -7.16 -1.66
C SER A 218 1.52 -7.21 -0.13
N ALA A 219 2.69 -7.05 0.49
CA ALA A 219 2.80 -7.08 1.95
C ALA A 219 2.02 -5.92 2.60
N GLU A 220 2.00 -4.77 1.94
CA GLU A 220 1.30 -3.58 2.38
C GLU A 220 -0.22 -3.75 2.28
N TYR A 221 -0.74 -4.29 1.15
CA TYR A 221 -2.17 -4.57 1.00
C TYR A 221 -2.66 -5.57 2.04
N LEU A 222 -1.92 -6.68 2.22
CA LEU A 222 -2.22 -7.66 3.27
C LEU A 222 -2.27 -7.02 4.65
N ASN A 223 -1.29 -6.14 4.97
CA ASN A 223 -1.23 -5.48 6.27
C ASN A 223 -2.41 -4.53 6.49
N ASP A 224 -2.81 -3.77 5.46
CA ASP A 224 -3.92 -2.83 5.56
C ASP A 224 -5.27 -3.55 5.59
N MET A 225 -5.44 -4.62 4.81
CA MET A 225 -6.60 -5.52 4.89
C MET A 225 -6.74 -6.08 6.31
N MET A 226 -5.67 -6.63 6.89
CA MET A 226 -5.69 -7.19 8.23
C MET A 226 -5.99 -6.15 9.31
N LYS A 227 -5.42 -4.95 9.21
CA LYS A 227 -5.76 -3.84 10.11
C LYS A 227 -7.23 -3.49 10.04
N ARG A 228 -7.82 -3.53 8.85
CA ARG A 228 -9.24 -3.23 8.66
C ARG A 228 -10.14 -4.31 9.25
N GLU A 229 -9.83 -5.59 9.01
CA GLU A 229 -10.66 -6.72 9.45
C GLU A 229 -10.50 -7.03 10.95
N THR A 230 -9.31 -6.84 11.52
CA THR A 230 -8.99 -7.28 12.89
C THR A 230 -8.58 -6.17 13.85
N GLY A 231 -8.37 -4.96 13.35
CA GLY A 231 -7.76 -3.86 14.10
C GLY A 231 -6.27 -4.03 14.39
N LYS A 232 -5.62 -5.06 13.81
CA LYS A 232 -4.21 -5.42 14.07
C LYS A 232 -3.40 -5.51 12.79
N SER A 233 -2.15 -5.06 12.84
CA SER A 233 -1.17 -5.35 11.80
C SER A 233 -0.89 -6.86 11.71
N VAL A 234 -0.35 -7.32 10.57
CA VAL A 234 0.09 -8.72 10.40
C VAL A 234 1.00 -9.17 11.53
N SER A 235 1.95 -8.32 11.94
CA SER A 235 2.90 -8.63 13.02
C SER A 235 2.20 -8.81 14.38
N GLU A 236 1.28 -7.91 14.71
CA GLU A 236 0.50 -8.00 15.97
C GLU A 236 -0.43 -9.22 15.96
N TYR A 237 -0.99 -9.55 14.81
CA TYR A 237 -1.85 -10.71 14.66
C TYR A 237 -1.08 -12.03 14.82
N ILE A 238 0.10 -12.15 14.21
CA ILE A 238 1.00 -13.29 14.42
C ILE A 238 1.36 -13.42 15.90
N GLN A 239 1.68 -12.31 16.58
CA GLN A 239 2.00 -12.32 18.00
C GLN A 239 0.81 -12.81 18.84
N LEU A 240 -0.41 -12.36 18.53
CA LEU A 240 -1.64 -12.87 19.17
C LEU A 240 -1.80 -14.37 18.99
N LYS A 241 -1.62 -14.90 17.77
CA LYS A 241 -1.71 -16.34 17.47
C LYS A 241 -0.67 -17.15 18.22
N ARG A 242 0.57 -16.63 18.34
CA ARG A 242 1.63 -17.27 19.17
C ARG A 242 1.19 -17.40 20.63
N ILE A 243 0.56 -16.36 21.20
CA ILE A 243 0.07 -16.40 22.60
C ILE A 243 -1.12 -17.34 22.74
N LEU A 244 -2.05 -17.40 21.76
CA LEU A 244 -3.16 -18.36 21.79
C LEU A 244 -2.65 -19.80 21.79
N MET A 245 -1.67 -20.11 20.94
CA MET A 245 -1.02 -21.43 20.93
C MET A 245 -0.25 -21.73 22.23
N ALA A 246 0.38 -20.70 22.81
CA ALA A 246 1.03 -20.85 24.13
C ALA A 246 0.01 -21.26 25.21
N LYS A 247 -1.18 -20.66 25.22
CA LYS A 247 -2.28 -21.02 26.15
C LYS A 247 -2.67 -22.49 26.02
N GLU A 248 -2.84 -22.97 24.77
CA GLU A 248 -3.14 -24.38 24.51
C GLU A 248 -2.04 -25.28 25.04
N LEU A 249 -0.78 -25.00 24.76
CA LEU A 249 0.36 -25.80 25.21
C LEU A 249 0.54 -25.80 26.73
N LEU A 250 0.30 -24.66 27.39
CA LEU A 250 0.39 -24.54 28.83
C LEU A 250 -0.64 -25.39 29.55
N LEU A 251 -1.86 -25.51 29.02
CA LEU A 251 -2.96 -26.26 29.61
C LEU A 251 -2.95 -27.75 29.21
N SER A 252 -2.51 -28.06 27.99
CA SER A 252 -2.59 -29.43 27.46
C SER A 252 -1.32 -30.25 27.65
N THR A 253 -0.20 -29.63 28.03
CA THR A 253 1.09 -30.31 28.15
C THR A 253 1.82 -29.92 29.44
N GLY A 254 2.71 -30.83 29.92
CA GLY A 254 3.67 -30.51 31.01
C GLY A 254 4.98 -29.85 30.52
N MET A 255 5.00 -29.36 29.25
CA MET A 255 6.21 -28.81 28.65
C MET A 255 6.77 -27.61 29.45
N PRO A 256 8.08 -27.53 29.69
CA PRO A 256 8.71 -26.39 30.35
C PRO A 256 8.38 -25.07 29.63
N ILE A 257 8.25 -23.98 30.37
CA ILE A 257 7.90 -22.67 29.79
C ILE A 257 8.96 -22.19 28.80
N GLY A 258 10.25 -22.45 29.09
CA GLY A 258 11.36 -22.15 28.19
C GLY A 258 11.27 -22.87 26.85
N ASP A 259 10.81 -24.14 26.86
CA ASP A 259 10.62 -24.92 25.64
C ASP A 259 9.45 -24.41 24.81
N ILE A 260 8.33 -24.06 25.46
CA ILE A 260 7.18 -23.40 24.78
C ILE A 260 7.62 -22.08 24.17
N SER A 261 8.37 -21.25 24.93
CA SER A 261 8.91 -19.98 24.44
C SER A 261 9.75 -20.17 23.18
N SER A 262 10.68 -21.12 23.23
CA SER A 262 11.58 -21.45 22.12
C SER A 262 10.83 -22.01 20.92
N MET A 263 9.90 -22.95 21.13
CA MET A 263 9.05 -23.56 20.08
C MET A 263 8.24 -22.49 19.32
N LEU A 264 7.74 -21.48 20.06
CA LEU A 264 6.98 -20.40 19.47
C LEU A 264 7.85 -19.26 18.89
N GLY A 265 9.19 -19.41 18.93
CA GLY A 265 10.13 -18.49 18.31
C GLY A 265 10.33 -17.17 19.09
N PHE A 266 10.19 -17.17 20.39
CA PHE A 266 10.61 -16.04 21.21
C PHE A 266 12.13 -16.10 21.44
N CYS A 267 12.79 -14.95 21.35
CA CYS A 267 14.25 -14.88 21.51
C CYS A 267 14.71 -15.28 22.92
N THR A 268 13.88 -15.00 23.94
CA THR A 268 14.13 -15.35 25.34
C THR A 268 12.82 -15.64 26.06
N GLU A 269 12.90 -16.46 27.13
CA GLU A 269 11.75 -16.71 28.02
C GLU A 269 11.24 -15.42 28.67
N SER A 270 12.15 -14.49 29.01
CA SER A 270 11.76 -13.18 29.57
C SER A 270 10.90 -12.37 28.60
N CYS A 271 11.26 -12.35 27.29
CA CYS A 271 10.47 -11.71 26.27
C CYS A 271 9.08 -12.37 26.13
N PHE A 272 9.03 -13.71 26.15
CA PHE A 272 7.76 -14.46 26.14
C PHE A 272 6.89 -14.10 27.35
N ASN A 273 7.44 -14.13 28.56
CA ASN A 273 6.72 -13.81 29.79
C ASN A 273 6.13 -12.40 29.77
N THR A 274 6.89 -11.42 29.27
CA THR A 274 6.46 -10.03 29.14
C THR A 274 5.29 -9.90 28.16
N VAL A 275 5.41 -10.50 26.97
CA VAL A 275 4.37 -10.45 25.94
C VAL A 275 3.13 -11.22 26.37
N PHE A 276 3.30 -12.40 26.94
CA PHE A 276 2.19 -13.21 27.44
C PHE A 276 1.40 -12.46 28.50
N LYS A 277 2.08 -11.90 29.53
CA LYS A 277 1.43 -11.10 30.57
C LYS A 277 0.73 -9.87 30.03
N LYS A 278 1.34 -9.17 29.04
CA LYS A 278 0.72 -8.00 28.41
C LYS A 278 -0.60 -8.35 27.72
N ILE A 279 -0.72 -9.54 27.11
CA ILE A 279 -1.89 -9.94 26.34
C ILE A 279 -2.93 -10.64 27.21
N THR A 280 -2.51 -11.40 28.22
CA THR A 280 -3.40 -12.26 29.02
C THR A 280 -3.73 -11.70 30.40
N GLY A 281 -2.95 -10.75 30.90
CA GLY A 281 -3.06 -10.18 32.25
C GLY A 281 -2.27 -10.94 33.33
N CYS A 282 -1.82 -12.17 33.08
CA CYS A 282 -1.07 -13.00 34.03
C CYS A 282 0.17 -13.63 33.40
N THR A 283 1.07 -14.14 34.20
CA THR A 283 2.28 -14.84 33.73
C THR A 283 1.92 -16.24 33.21
N PRO A 284 2.76 -16.86 32.34
CA PRO A 284 2.55 -18.24 31.90
C PRO A 284 2.46 -19.25 33.05
N ASN A 285 3.23 -19.06 34.12
CA ASN A 285 3.17 -19.91 35.32
C ASN A 285 1.82 -19.78 36.04
N GLU A 286 1.37 -18.54 36.26
CA GLU A 286 0.06 -18.27 36.86
C GLU A 286 -1.07 -18.86 35.99
N TYR A 287 -0.97 -18.71 34.66
CA TYR A 287 -1.96 -19.25 33.72
C TYR A 287 -2.03 -20.80 33.70
N ARG A 288 -0.90 -21.47 33.93
CA ARG A 288 -0.82 -22.94 34.01
C ARG A 288 -1.45 -23.50 35.30
N ASN A 289 -1.30 -22.77 36.40
CA ASN A 289 -1.66 -23.25 37.73
C ASN A 289 -3.01 -22.75 38.26
N GLY A 290 -3.62 -21.81 37.54
CA GLY A 290 -4.93 -21.23 37.90
C GLY A 290 -6.04 -21.59 37.02
#